data_2b8dad3fc690999e2267804f5cc5d072
#
_entry.id   2b8dad3fc690999e2267804f5cc5d072
#
_cell.length_a   1.000
_cell.length_b   1.000
_cell.length_c   1.000
_cell.angle_alpha   90.00
_cell.angle_beta   90.00
_cell.angle_gamma   90.00
#
_symmetry.space_group_name_H-M   'P 1'
#
loop_
_entity.id
_entity.type
_entity.pdbx_description
1 polymer ?
#
loop_
_entity_poly.entity_id
_entity_poly.type
_entity_poly.pdbx_seq_one_letter_code
_entity_poly.pdbx_strand_id
1 'polypeptide(L)'
;VLVGFGTLGLPQTAVRAMGFKDTKSMHRAMWIGVLTCSFVIVGMHLAGTWAGALVDTDNLPTSDYFIPYIVQKIMPPGIAAIFLAAPMAAVMSTADSLLILATAAIVKDLWKNYVVGDDPVKNEKYDKNVKLVSTILTMLLGVVVMVLTINPPDIIFMLNMFAFGGLECTFFWPLVGGLFWKKGTKQAAVCSSVGAIATYIFATYFIKIAGINAVVWGLMVGAVLYFGIGFITGRKGLDPDILDKCF
;
A
#
# COMPACT_ATOMS: atom_id res chain seq x y z
N VAL A 1 -6.80 1.58 13.41
CA VAL A 1 -6.60 0.22 12.89
C VAL A 1 -5.92 0.29 11.52
N LEU A 2 -6.50 0.98 10.54
CA LEU A 2 -6.01 1.06 9.17
C LEU A 2 -4.57 1.60 9.11
N VAL A 3 -4.29 2.79 9.62
CA VAL A 3 -2.96 3.42 9.53
C VAL A 3 -1.93 2.82 10.49
N GLY A 4 -2.34 2.29 11.63
CA GLY A 4 -1.39 1.79 12.63
C GLY A 4 -1.04 0.31 12.45
N PHE A 5 -2.03 -0.53 12.24
CA PHE A 5 -1.88 -1.98 12.19
C PHE A 5 -1.90 -2.53 10.76
N GLY A 6 -2.82 -2.02 9.94
CA GLY A 6 -3.01 -2.47 8.56
C GLY A 6 -1.81 -2.22 7.65
N THR A 7 -1.05 -1.14 7.89
CA THR A 7 0.16 -0.80 7.09
C THR A 7 1.21 -1.90 7.04
N LEU A 8 1.22 -2.85 7.98
CA LEU A 8 2.05 -4.06 7.91
C LEU A 8 1.69 -4.95 6.71
N GLY A 9 0.45 -4.90 6.26
CA GLY A 9 -0.01 -5.63 5.07
C GLY A 9 0.28 -4.93 3.75
N LEU A 10 0.87 -3.74 3.75
CA LEU A 10 1.17 -3.04 2.50
C LEU A 10 2.42 -3.61 1.81
N PRO A 11 2.32 -4.09 0.56
CA PRO A 11 3.45 -4.71 -0.15
C PRO A 11 4.65 -3.77 -0.30
N GLN A 12 4.43 -2.48 -0.50
CA GLN A 12 5.49 -1.48 -0.58
C GLN A 12 6.29 -1.35 0.72
N THR A 13 5.67 -1.56 1.88
CA THR A 13 6.34 -1.56 3.18
C THR A 13 7.22 -2.80 3.33
N ALA A 14 6.72 -3.97 2.95
CA ALA A 14 7.47 -5.21 2.97
C ALA A 14 8.71 -5.17 2.06
N VAL A 15 8.58 -4.67 0.82
CA VAL A 15 9.70 -4.54 -0.12
C VAL A 15 10.77 -3.60 0.41
N ARG A 16 10.40 -2.49 1.05
CA ARG A 16 11.37 -1.57 1.68
C ARG A 16 12.10 -2.22 2.87
N ALA A 17 11.39 -3.04 3.66
CA ALA A 17 12.00 -3.77 4.76
C ALA A 17 13.07 -4.78 4.29
N MET A 18 12.89 -5.39 3.13
CA MET A 18 13.87 -6.30 2.53
C MET A 18 15.14 -5.59 2.02
N GLY A 19 15.12 -4.26 1.83
CA GLY A 19 16.25 -3.46 1.36
C GLY A 19 17.29 -3.11 2.43
N PHE A 20 17.07 -3.43 3.70
CA PHE A 20 18.02 -3.15 4.76
C PHE A 20 19.23 -4.09 4.73
N LYS A 21 20.43 -3.52 4.94
CA LYS A 21 21.69 -4.27 4.94
C LYS A 21 21.80 -5.25 6.12
N ASP A 22 21.33 -4.83 7.28
CA ASP A 22 21.42 -5.59 8.52
C ASP A 22 20.29 -5.21 9.50
N THR A 23 20.03 -6.07 10.48
CA THR A 23 19.01 -5.87 11.51
C THR A 23 19.26 -4.63 12.37
N LYS A 24 20.55 -4.28 12.61
CA LYS A 24 20.91 -3.11 13.40
C LYS A 24 20.55 -1.79 12.68
N SER A 25 20.81 -1.73 11.38
CA SER A 25 20.40 -0.60 10.53
C SER A 25 18.89 -0.48 10.46
N MET A 26 18.17 -1.61 10.35
CA MET A 26 16.71 -1.63 10.39
C MET A 26 16.16 -1.07 11.71
N HIS A 27 16.69 -1.51 12.88
CA HIS A 27 16.24 -0.98 14.17
C HIS A 27 16.51 0.52 14.33
N ARG A 28 17.67 1.01 13.87
CA ARG A 28 17.94 2.44 13.89
C ARG A 28 16.98 3.22 12.99
N ALA A 29 16.73 2.72 11.78
CA ALA A 29 15.78 3.34 10.86
C ALA A 29 14.36 3.38 11.43
N MET A 30 13.93 2.34 12.15
CA MET A 30 12.64 2.32 12.84
C MET A 30 12.51 3.46 13.85
N TRP A 31 13.48 3.63 14.75
CA TRP A 31 13.45 4.70 15.76
C TRP A 31 13.49 6.08 15.14
N ILE A 32 14.40 6.31 14.20
CA ILE A 32 14.52 7.59 13.50
C ILE A 32 13.23 7.87 12.70
N GLY A 33 12.70 6.86 12.01
CA GLY A 33 11.46 6.97 11.23
C GLY A 33 10.27 7.31 12.11
N VAL A 34 10.08 6.61 13.24
CA VAL A 34 8.97 6.88 14.17
C VAL A 34 9.04 8.31 14.70
N LEU A 35 10.21 8.76 15.17
CA LEU A 35 10.37 10.11 15.68
C LEU A 35 10.12 11.18 14.61
N THR A 36 10.69 11.00 13.41
CA THR A 36 10.52 11.93 12.29
C THR A 36 9.07 11.98 11.83
N CYS A 37 8.43 10.82 11.62
CA CYS A 37 7.03 10.76 11.22
C CYS A 37 6.11 11.37 12.28
N SER A 38 6.35 11.10 13.57
CA SER A 38 5.57 11.68 14.66
C SER A 38 5.68 13.22 14.66
N PHE A 39 6.89 13.74 14.50
CA PHE A 39 7.10 15.19 14.42
C PHE A 39 6.36 15.83 13.24
N VAL A 40 6.46 15.22 12.05
CA VAL A 40 5.77 15.70 10.84
C VAL A 40 4.26 15.62 11.00
N ILE A 41 3.72 14.49 11.48
CA ILE A 41 2.29 14.28 11.65
C ILE A 41 1.70 15.27 12.67
N VAL A 42 2.34 15.42 13.83
CA VAL A 42 1.88 16.38 14.85
C VAL A 42 1.94 17.81 14.32
N GLY A 43 3.04 18.19 13.66
CA GLY A 43 3.19 19.50 13.05
C GLY A 43 2.09 19.82 12.03
N MET A 44 1.79 18.87 11.14
CA MET A 44 0.73 19.02 10.12
C MET A 44 -0.65 19.13 10.73
N HIS A 45 -0.97 18.33 11.76
CA HIS A 45 -2.27 18.41 12.44
C HIS A 45 -2.44 19.72 13.21
N LEU A 46 -1.41 20.20 13.92
CA LEU A 46 -1.44 21.50 14.60
C LEU A 46 -1.60 22.63 13.60
N ALA A 47 -0.84 22.62 12.50
CA ALA A 47 -0.96 23.61 11.45
C ALA A 47 -2.36 23.63 10.84
N GLY A 48 -2.95 22.46 10.55
CA GLY A 48 -4.32 22.35 10.04
C GLY A 48 -5.36 22.88 11.01
N THR A 49 -5.23 22.55 12.31
CA THR A 49 -6.18 23.00 13.33
C THR A 49 -6.14 24.52 13.51
N TRP A 50 -4.94 25.10 13.60
CA TRP A 50 -4.78 26.55 13.75
C TRP A 50 -5.18 27.33 12.52
N ALA A 51 -4.90 26.78 11.35
CA ALA A 51 -5.26 27.39 10.08
C ALA A 51 -6.78 27.45 9.90
N GLY A 52 -7.53 26.44 10.37
CA GLY A 52 -9.00 26.47 10.39
C GLY A 52 -9.60 27.57 11.24
N ALA A 53 -8.88 28.05 12.26
CA ALA A 53 -9.30 29.18 13.09
C ALA A 53 -9.04 30.56 12.41
N LEU A 54 -8.13 30.60 11.42
CA LEU A 54 -7.69 31.85 10.77
C LEU A 54 -8.41 32.13 9.44
N VAL A 55 -9.03 31.11 8.85
CA VAL A 55 -9.62 31.19 7.52
C VAL A 55 -11.02 30.61 7.52
N ASP A 56 -11.95 31.38 6.97
CA ASP A 56 -13.31 30.94 6.69
C ASP A 56 -13.28 29.86 5.57
N THR A 57 -13.70 28.66 5.92
CA THR A 57 -13.64 27.48 5.05
C THR A 57 -14.97 27.15 4.40
N ASP A 58 -16.04 27.88 4.74
CA ASP A 58 -17.41 27.57 4.28
C ASP A 58 -17.60 27.74 2.77
N ASN A 59 -16.68 28.44 2.11
CA ASN A 59 -16.72 28.69 0.68
C ASN A 59 -15.79 27.79 -0.15
N LEU A 60 -15.18 26.75 0.44
CA LEU A 60 -14.30 25.83 -0.29
C LEU A 60 -15.10 24.67 -0.89
N PRO A 61 -14.87 24.31 -2.17
CA PRO A 61 -15.60 23.23 -2.84
C PRO A 61 -15.42 21.87 -2.14
N THR A 62 -14.22 21.56 -1.67
CA THR A 62 -13.90 20.34 -0.93
C THR A 62 -12.80 20.61 0.10
N SER A 63 -12.67 19.73 1.09
CA SER A 63 -11.62 19.78 2.12
C SER A 63 -10.20 19.70 1.54
N ASP A 64 -10.03 19.15 0.34
CA ASP A 64 -8.73 19.00 -0.31
C ASP A 64 -8.11 20.35 -0.73
N TYR A 65 -8.93 21.37 -0.93
CA TYR A 65 -8.48 22.74 -1.24
C TYR A 65 -7.98 23.53 -0.02
N PHE A 66 -8.20 23.02 1.18
CA PHE A 66 -7.94 23.75 2.42
C PHE A 66 -6.48 24.19 2.56
N ILE A 67 -5.53 23.26 2.49
CA ILE A 67 -4.11 23.59 2.65
C ILE A 67 -3.58 24.48 1.51
N PRO A 68 -3.82 24.20 0.22
CA PRO A 68 -3.42 25.08 -0.86
C PRO A 68 -3.96 26.51 -0.72
N TYR A 69 -5.22 26.65 -0.32
CA TYR A 69 -5.86 27.95 -0.13
C TYR A 69 -5.21 28.78 1.00
N ILE A 70 -4.99 28.15 2.15
CA ILE A 70 -4.36 28.81 3.31
C ILE A 70 -2.93 29.25 2.99
N VAL A 71 -2.14 28.37 2.38
CA VAL A 71 -0.76 28.65 2.03
C VAL A 71 -0.67 29.85 1.08
N GLN A 72 -1.55 29.90 0.08
CA GLN A 72 -1.60 31.04 -0.86
C GLN A 72 -2.07 32.34 -0.21
N LYS A 73 -2.94 32.26 0.81
CA LYS A 73 -3.49 33.44 1.49
C LYS A 73 -2.53 34.05 2.52
N ILE A 74 -1.76 33.21 3.20
CA ILE A 74 -0.91 33.63 4.33
C ILE A 74 0.53 33.88 3.89
N MET A 75 1.05 33.13 2.92
CA MET A 75 2.47 33.19 2.52
C MET A 75 2.70 34.05 1.29
N PRO A 76 3.87 34.70 1.20
CA PRO A 76 4.31 35.36 -0.03
C PRO A 76 4.39 34.35 -1.19
N PRO A 77 4.08 34.76 -2.45
CA PRO A 77 3.93 33.84 -3.58
C PRO A 77 5.12 32.88 -3.80
N GLY A 78 6.35 33.35 -3.64
CA GLY A 78 7.55 32.52 -3.81
C GLY A 78 7.69 31.43 -2.74
N ILE A 79 7.38 31.77 -1.48
CA ILE A 79 7.42 30.80 -0.36
C ILE A 79 6.24 29.83 -0.47
N ALA A 80 5.07 30.32 -0.83
CA ALA A 80 3.88 29.48 -1.06
C ALA A 80 4.15 28.42 -2.14
N ALA A 81 4.80 28.79 -3.25
CA ALA A 81 5.13 27.84 -4.32
C ALA A 81 6.08 26.74 -3.84
N ILE A 82 7.13 27.08 -3.07
CA ILE A 82 8.07 26.09 -2.51
C ILE A 82 7.35 25.18 -1.53
N PHE A 83 6.50 25.75 -0.67
CA PHE A 83 5.76 24.97 0.33
C PHE A 83 4.79 23.99 -0.33
N LEU A 84 4.08 24.38 -1.39
CA LEU A 84 3.17 23.52 -2.13
C LEU A 84 3.89 22.47 -2.98
N ALA A 85 5.14 22.71 -3.37
CA ALA A 85 5.95 21.70 -4.07
C ALA A 85 6.28 20.49 -3.19
N ALA A 86 6.37 20.65 -1.86
CA ALA A 86 6.71 19.55 -0.95
C ALA A 86 5.64 18.43 -0.92
N PRO A 87 4.34 18.69 -0.71
CA PRO A 87 3.31 17.66 -0.84
C PRO A 87 3.26 17.04 -2.24
N MET A 88 3.46 17.82 -3.29
CA MET A 88 3.54 17.31 -4.67
C MET A 88 4.66 16.29 -4.83
N ALA A 89 5.87 16.60 -4.33
CA ALA A 89 6.99 15.67 -4.35
C ALA A 89 6.72 14.39 -3.54
N ALA A 90 6.06 14.51 -2.39
CA ALA A 90 5.66 13.35 -1.57
C ALA A 90 4.68 12.44 -2.30
N VAL A 91 3.66 13.00 -2.97
CA VAL A 91 2.70 12.24 -3.79
C VAL A 91 3.42 11.55 -4.95
N MET A 92 4.30 12.24 -5.67
CA MET A 92 5.06 11.67 -6.77
C MET A 92 5.90 10.48 -6.31
N SER A 93 6.59 10.56 -5.18
CA SER A 93 7.42 9.45 -4.67
C SER A 93 6.60 8.20 -4.33
N THR A 94 5.36 8.37 -3.87
CA THR A 94 4.44 7.26 -3.60
C THR A 94 3.91 6.66 -4.89
N ALA A 95 3.50 7.49 -5.85
CA ALA A 95 3.02 7.07 -7.16
C ALA A 95 4.09 6.26 -7.91
N ASP A 96 5.35 6.71 -7.92
CA ASP A 96 6.47 5.99 -8.51
C ASP A 96 6.64 4.58 -7.90
N SER A 97 6.60 4.50 -6.57
CA SER A 97 6.73 3.22 -5.86
C SER A 97 5.61 2.24 -6.23
N LEU A 98 4.38 2.72 -6.34
CA LEU A 98 3.22 1.89 -6.71
C LEU A 98 3.26 1.47 -8.19
N LEU A 99 3.68 2.35 -9.10
CA LEU A 99 3.86 2.03 -10.51
C LEU A 99 4.94 0.97 -10.73
N ILE A 100 6.06 1.07 -10.00
CA ILE A 100 7.14 0.07 -10.06
C ILE A 100 6.63 -1.28 -9.55
N LEU A 101 5.89 -1.31 -8.43
CA LEU A 101 5.32 -2.55 -7.88
C LEU A 101 4.31 -3.18 -8.85
N ALA A 102 3.39 -2.41 -9.40
CA ALA A 102 2.42 -2.89 -10.38
C ALA A 102 3.10 -3.45 -11.63
N THR A 103 4.10 -2.73 -12.15
CA THR A 103 4.90 -3.19 -13.30
C THR A 103 5.67 -4.47 -12.97
N ALA A 104 6.29 -4.56 -11.80
CA ALA A 104 7.01 -5.75 -11.36
C ALA A 104 6.09 -6.96 -11.23
N ALA A 105 4.89 -6.80 -10.66
CA ALA A 105 3.90 -7.85 -10.57
C ALA A 105 3.48 -8.37 -11.96
N ILE A 106 3.24 -7.48 -12.91
CA ILE A 106 2.86 -7.88 -14.27
C ILE A 106 4.03 -8.56 -15.00
N VAL A 107 5.22 -7.95 -14.96
CA VAL A 107 6.36 -8.41 -15.77
C VAL A 107 7.07 -9.61 -15.14
N LYS A 108 7.32 -9.58 -13.81
CA LYS A 108 8.04 -10.67 -13.13
C LYS A 108 7.10 -11.78 -12.68
N ASP A 109 5.96 -11.44 -12.07
CA ASP A 109 5.11 -12.46 -11.46
C ASP A 109 4.17 -13.11 -12.48
N LEU A 110 3.57 -12.33 -13.38
CA LEU A 110 2.67 -12.89 -14.39
C LEU A 110 3.41 -13.32 -15.66
N TRP A 111 4.10 -12.41 -16.33
CA TRP A 111 4.71 -12.73 -17.64
C TRP A 111 5.83 -13.76 -17.50
N LYS A 112 6.78 -13.58 -16.59
CA LYS A 112 7.89 -14.53 -16.42
C LYS A 112 7.40 -15.91 -15.98
N ASN A 113 6.53 -16.00 -14.96
CA ASN A 113 6.13 -17.30 -14.42
C ASN A 113 5.12 -18.05 -15.29
N TYR A 114 4.17 -17.36 -15.93
CA TYR A 114 3.09 -18.03 -16.67
C TYR A 114 3.31 -18.12 -18.19
N VAL A 115 4.07 -17.17 -18.77
CA VAL A 115 4.28 -17.13 -20.23
C VAL A 115 5.66 -17.60 -20.62
N VAL A 116 6.70 -17.17 -19.90
CA VAL A 116 8.09 -17.56 -20.15
C VAL A 116 8.37 -18.95 -19.59
N GLY A 117 8.07 -19.17 -18.32
CA GLY A 117 8.31 -20.43 -17.61
C GLY A 117 9.80 -20.78 -17.56
N ASP A 118 10.09 -22.10 -17.63
CA ASP A 118 11.45 -22.64 -17.58
C ASP A 118 12.10 -22.84 -18.97
N ASP A 119 11.49 -22.33 -20.04
CA ASP A 119 12.00 -22.45 -21.40
C ASP A 119 13.26 -21.58 -21.61
N PRO A 120 14.44 -22.17 -21.93
CA PRO A 120 15.69 -21.43 -22.07
C PRO A 120 15.64 -20.33 -23.13
N VAL A 121 14.99 -20.60 -24.27
CA VAL A 121 14.88 -19.65 -25.38
C VAL A 121 14.00 -18.46 -25.03
N LYS A 122 12.92 -18.72 -24.32
CA LYS A 122 12.03 -17.66 -23.86
C LYS A 122 12.68 -16.83 -22.74
N ASN A 123 13.47 -17.45 -21.86
CA ASN A 123 14.21 -16.75 -20.81
C ASN A 123 15.24 -15.79 -21.41
N GLU A 124 16.00 -16.19 -22.43
CA GLU A 124 16.94 -15.29 -23.10
C GLU A 124 16.23 -14.08 -23.74
N LYS A 125 15.09 -14.30 -24.40
CA LYS A 125 14.27 -13.21 -24.94
C LYS A 125 13.69 -12.31 -23.85
N TYR A 126 13.28 -12.89 -22.73
CA TYR A 126 12.80 -12.15 -21.58
C TYR A 126 13.90 -11.24 -21.03
N ASP A 127 15.09 -11.77 -20.77
CA ASP A 127 16.20 -11.00 -20.19
C ASP A 127 16.64 -9.84 -21.09
N LYS A 128 16.63 -10.04 -22.43
CA LYS A 128 16.89 -8.95 -23.39
C LYS A 128 15.83 -7.84 -23.35
N ASN A 129 14.55 -8.20 -23.20
CA ASN A 129 13.45 -7.28 -23.41
C ASN A 129 12.83 -6.77 -22.10
N VAL A 130 13.13 -7.39 -20.95
CA VAL A 130 12.48 -7.07 -19.67
C VAL A 130 12.58 -5.60 -19.32
N LYS A 131 13.71 -4.96 -19.56
CA LYS A 131 13.92 -3.52 -19.28
C LYS A 131 13.01 -2.65 -20.16
N LEU A 132 12.97 -2.93 -21.46
CA LEU A 132 12.16 -2.17 -22.41
C LEU A 132 10.65 -2.35 -22.11
N VAL A 133 10.22 -3.60 -21.92
CA VAL A 133 8.82 -3.92 -21.63
C VAL A 133 8.39 -3.30 -20.30
N SER A 134 9.21 -3.38 -19.26
CA SER A 134 8.93 -2.73 -17.99
C SER A 134 8.78 -1.23 -18.12
N THR A 135 9.68 -0.57 -18.88
CA THR A 135 9.61 0.88 -19.11
C THR A 135 8.33 1.26 -19.85
N ILE A 136 8.02 0.56 -20.95
CA ILE A 136 6.79 0.83 -21.73
C ILE A 136 5.54 0.61 -20.88
N LEU A 137 5.50 -0.47 -20.13
CA LEU A 137 4.37 -0.79 -19.26
C LEU A 137 4.19 0.25 -18.15
N THR A 138 5.28 0.70 -17.52
CA THR A 138 5.22 1.77 -16.51
C THR A 138 4.68 3.07 -17.11
N MET A 139 5.15 3.46 -18.29
CA MET A 139 4.64 4.64 -18.99
C MET A 139 3.15 4.50 -19.33
N LEU A 140 2.74 3.34 -19.82
CA LEU A 140 1.34 3.06 -20.15
C LEU A 140 0.45 3.14 -18.92
N LEU A 141 0.86 2.50 -17.81
CA LEU A 141 0.14 2.59 -16.53
C LEU A 141 0.08 4.04 -16.04
N GLY A 142 1.16 4.81 -16.14
CA GLY A 142 1.17 6.23 -15.80
C GLY A 142 0.17 7.05 -16.63
N VAL A 143 0.10 6.81 -17.94
CA VAL A 143 -0.89 7.46 -18.82
C VAL A 143 -2.32 7.06 -18.43
N VAL A 144 -2.57 5.79 -18.15
CA VAL A 144 -3.90 5.32 -17.71
C VAL A 144 -4.31 6.03 -16.41
N VAL A 145 -3.42 6.09 -15.41
CA VAL A 145 -3.69 6.80 -14.17
C VAL A 145 -3.95 8.29 -14.43
N MET A 146 -3.14 8.94 -15.28
CA MET A 146 -3.34 10.34 -15.64
C MET A 146 -4.72 10.57 -16.27
N VAL A 147 -5.15 9.72 -17.19
CA VAL A 147 -6.48 9.85 -17.83
C VAL A 147 -7.60 9.65 -16.80
N LEU A 148 -7.47 8.68 -15.91
CA LEU A 148 -8.48 8.42 -14.86
C LEU A 148 -8.58 9.56 -13.84
N THR A 149 -7.52 10.35 -13.67
CA THR A 149 -7.49 11.48 -12.72
C THR A 149 -7.93 12.81 -13.32
N ILE A 150 -8.28 12.88 -14.60
CA ILE A 150 -8.82 14.12 -15.22
C ILE A 150 -10.13 14.55 -14.55
N ASN A 151 -10.98 13.57 -14.19
CA ASN A 151 -12.20 13.82 -13.42
C ASN A 151 -12.08 13.07 -12.08
N PRO A 152 -11.38 13.64 -11.08
CA PRO A 152 -11.20 12.97 -9.80
C PRO A 152 -12.54 12.85 -9.05
N PRO A 153 -12.73 11.80 -8.25
CA PRO A 153 -13.86 11.71 -7.34
C PRO A 153 -13.82 12.83 -6.31
N ASP A 154 -14.97 13.21 -5.78
CA ASP A 154 -15.15 14.39 -4.91
C ASP A 154 -14.22 14.44 -3.70
N ILE A 155 -13.77 13.30 -3.18
CA ILE A 155 -12.89 13.23 -2.02
C ILE A 155 -11.76 12.22 -2.27
N ILE A 156 -10.57 12.74 -2.56
CA ILE A 156 -9.35 11.94 -2.82
C ILE A 156 -8.97 11.09 -1.60
N PHE A 157 -9.17 11.60 -0.40
CA PHE A 157 -8.92 10.88 0.85
C PHE A 157 -9.70 9.55 0.93
N MET A 158 -10.99 9.55 0.56
CA MET A 158 -11.82 8.34 0.58
C MET A 158 -11.36 7.31 -0.44
N LEU A 159 -10.95 7.74 -1.63
CA LEU A 159 -10.39 6.84 -2.64
C LEU A 159 -9.09 6.19 -2.16
N ASN A 160 -8.22 6.99 -1.55
CA ASN A 160 -6.96 6.51 -0.99
C ASN A 160 -7.20 5.48 0.13
N MET A 161 -8.11 5.78 1.07
CA MET A 161 -8.52 4.85 2.12
C MET A 161 -9.08 3.54 1.58
N PHE A 162 -9.88 3.61 0.50
CA PHE A 162 -10.41 2.43 -0.16
C PHE A 162 -9.31 1.57 -0.78
N ALA A 163 -8.39 2.19 -1.52
CA ALA A 163 -7.29 1.47 -2.17
C ALA A 163 -6.34 0.82 -1.16
N PHE A 164 -5.89 1.56 -0.15
CA PHE A 164 -5.02 1.02 0.90
C PHE A 164 -5.71 -0.05 1.74
N GLY A 165 -6.97 0.17 2.12
CA GLY A 165 -7.75 -0.82 2.87
C GLY A 165 -7.89 -2.15 2.12
N GLY A 166 -8.08 -2.11 0.79
CA GLY A 166 -8.09 -3.30 -0.05
C GLY A 166 -6.76 -4.05 -0.05
N LEU A 167 -5.64 -3.32 -0.19
CA LEU A 167 -4.30 -3.90 -0.13
C LEU A 167 -4.00 -4.51 1.25
N GLU A 168 -4.32 -3.79 2.32
CA GLU A 168 -4.12 -4.26 3.69
C GLU A 168 -4.90 -5.55 3.95
N CYS A 169 -6.18 -5.59 3.61
CA CYS A 169 -6.99 -6.79 3.77
C CYS A 169 -6.42 -7.98 3.00
N THR A 170 -5.93 -7.74 1.78
CA THR A 170 -5.42 -8.81 0.91
C THR A 170 -4.12 -9.41 1.41
N PHE A 171 -3.18 -8.57 1.84
CA PHE A 171 -1.80 -9.01 2.09
C PHE A 171 -1.43 -9.16 3.57
N PHE A 172 -2.22 -8.60 4.49
CA PHE A 172 -1.89 -8.59 5.91
C PHE A 172 -1.65 -10.00 6.48
N TRP A 173 -2.63 -10.89 6.37
CA TRP A 173 -2.51 -12.23 6.94
C TRP A 173 -1.54 -13.13 6.21
N PRO A 174 -1.47 -13.15 4.87
CA PRO A 174 -0.42 -13.87 4.17
C PRO A 174 0.99 -13.44 4.57
N LEU A 175 1.22 -12.14 4.76
CA LEU A 175 2.52 -11.61 5.14
C LEU A 175 2.83 -11.87 6.62
N VAL A 176 1.99 -11.37 7.53
CA VAL A 176 2.22 -11.48 8.98
C VAL A 176 2.11 -12.94 9.42
N GLY A 177 1.08 -13.65 8.98
CA GLY A 177 0.91 -15.06 9.28
C GLY A 177 2.01 -15.91 8.68
N GLY A 178 2.50 -15.60 7.47
CA GLY A 178 3.62 -16.30 6.83
C GLY A 178 4.94 -16.12 7.58
N LEU A 179 5.18 -14.95 8.18
CA LEU A 179 6.41 -14.66 8.92
C LEU A 179 6.39 -15.24 10.34
N PHE A 180 5.24 -15.24 11.02
CA PHE A 180 5.19 -15.58 12.45
C PHE A 180 4.51 -16.91 12.76
N TRP A 181 3.84 -17.54 11.80
CA TRP A 181 3.10 -18.77 12.04
C TRP A 181 3.60 -19.95 11.19
N LYS A 182 4.27 -20.90 11.83
CA LYS A 182 4.89 -22.09 11.19
C LYS A 182 3.93 -23.01 10.42
N LYS A 183 2.61 -22.88 10.59
CA LYS A 183 1.59 -23.73 9.93
C LYS A 183 0.93 -23.04 8.72
N GLY A 184 1.44 -21.90 8.30
CA GLY A 184 0.96 -21.20 7.11
C GLY A 184 1.13 -22.07 5.86
N THR A 185 0.10 -22.11 5.00
CA THR A 185 0.12 -22.88 3.75
C THR A 185 -0.24 -21.95 2.57
N LYS A 186 0.22 -22.32 1.37
CA LYS A 186 -0.14 -21.59 0.13
C LYS A 186 -1.66 -21.43 -0.03
N GLN A 187 -2.40 -22.50 0.28
CA GLN A 187 -3.87 -22.49 0.18
C GLN A 187 -4.50 -21.53 1.18
N ALA A 188 -4.02 -21.53 2.44
CA ALA A 188 -4.47 -20.60 3.46
C ALA A 188 -4.21 -19.14 3.05
N ALA A 189 -3.03 -18.83 2.49
CA ALA A 189 -2.69 -17.51 2.02
C ALA A 189 -3.62 -17.02 0.89
N VAL A 190 -3.82 -17.86 -0.14
CA VAL A 190 -4.68 -17.50 -1.28
C VAL A 190 -6.14 -17.32 -0.85
N CYS A 191 -6.68 -18.26 -0.09
CA CYS A 191 -8.07 -18.16 0.37
C CYS A 191 -8.29 -16.97 1.31
N SER A 192 -7.33 -16.69 2.19
CA SER A 192 -7.36 -15.50 3.06
C SER A 192 -7.36 -14.22 2.25
N SER A 193 -6.45 -14.07 1.26
CA SER A 193 -6.38 -12.89 0.41
C SER A 193 -7.69 -12.66 -0.34
N VAL A 194 -8.20 -13.69 -1.02
CA VAL A 194 -9.43 -13.57 -1.82
C VAL A 194 -10.66 -13.33 -0.93
N GLY A 195 -10.76 -14.06 0.18
CA GLY A 195 -11.88 -13.90 1.12
C GLY A 195 -11.86 -12.54 1.82
N ALA A 196 -10.69 -12.06 2.22
CA ALA A 196 -10.56 -10.77 2.89
C ALA A 196 -10.92 -9.59 1.98
N ILE A 197 -10.43 -9.56 0.73
CA ILE A 197 -10.75 -8.49 -0.21
C ILE A 197 -12.24 -8.54 -0.63
N ALA A 198 -12.79 -9.73 -0.85
CA ALA A 198 -14.20 -9.88 -1.17
C ALA A 198 -15.09 -9.37 -0.03
N THR A 199 -14.76 -9.71 1.21
CA THR A 199 -15.46 -9.23 2.41
C THR A 199 -15.31 -7.72 2.58
N TYR A 200 -14.12 -7.18 2.32
CA TYR A 200 -13.86 -5.74 2.40
C TYR A 200 -14.71 -4.96 1.39
N ILE A 201 -14.75 -5.40 0.13
CA ILE A 201 -15.58 -4.77 -0.90
C ILE A 201 -17.05 -4.87 -0.50
N PHE A 202 -17.51 -6.06 -0.11
CA PHE A 202 -18.89 -6.26 0.33
C PHE A 202 -19.24 -5.37 1.51
N ALA A 203 -18.40 -5.32 2.54
CA ALA A 203 -18.61 -4.51 3.73
C ALA A 203 -18.66 -3.01 3.41
N THR A 204 -17.82 -2.53 2.48
CA THR A 204 -17.79 -1.12 2.07
C THR A 204 -19.11 -0.67 1.45
N TYR A 205 -19.74 -1.52 0.63
CA TYR A 205 -20.98 -1.17 -0.07
C TYR A 205 -22.25 -1.52 0.70
N PHE A 206 -22.26 -2.64 1.45
CA PHE A 206 -23.47 -3.20 2.04
C PHE A 206 -23.52 -3.11 3.57
N ILE A 207 -22.39 -3.09 4.27
CA ILE A 207 -22.34 -3.10 5.73
C ILE A 207 -21.94 -1.71 6.24
N LYS A 208 -22.92 -0.82 6.42
CA LYS A 208 -22.71 0.49 7.03
C LYS A 208 -23.04 0.43 8.54
N ILE A 209 -22.25 -0.30 9.31
CA ILE A 209 -22.37 -0.28 10.78
C ILE A 209 -21.65 0.95 11.29
N ALA A 210 -22.35 1.86 11.96
CA ALA A 210 -21.80 3.09 12.50
C ALA A 210 -20.57 2.81 13.39
N GLY A 211 -19.44 3.43 13.04
CA GLY A 211 -18.20 3.35 13.82
C GLY A 211 -17.23 2.22 13.48
N ILE A 212 -17.59 1.24 12.64
CA ILE A 212 -16.68 0.16 12.25
C ILE A 212 -16.29 0.29 10.77
N ASN A 213 -15.01 0.50 10.51
CA ASN A 213 -14.49 0.56 9.15
C ASN A 213 -14.51 -0.83 8.49
N ALA A 214 -14.83 -0.89 7.19
CA ALA A 214 -14.90 -2.12 6.39
C ALA A 214 -13.61 -2.97 6.43
N VAL A 215 -12.45 -2.35 6.62
CA VAL A 215 -11.15 -3.03 6.79
C VAL A 215 -11.17 -4.01 7.97
N VAL A 216 -11.86 -3.68 9.07
CA VAL A 216 -11.95 -4.56 10.24
C VAL A 216 -12.62 -5.88 9.86
N TRP A 217 -13.72 -5.83 9.12
CA TRP A 217 -14.42 -7.02 8.63
C TRP A 217 -13.55 -7.86 7.69
N GLY A 218 -12.87 -7.21 6.74
CA GLY A 218 -11.93 -7.87 5.84
C GLY A 218 -10.80 -8.58 6.59
N LEU A 219 -10.18 -7.90 7.56
CA LEU A 219 -9.13 -8.48 8.39
C LEU A 219 -9.62 -9.63 9.27
N MET A 220 -10.82 -9.53 9.86
CA MET A 220 -11.39 -10.61 10.68
C MET A 220 -11.66 -11.87 9.86
N VAL A 221 -12.32 -11.73 8.72
CA VAL A 221 -12.59 -12.88 7.82
C VAL A 221 -11.29 -13.44 7.26
N GLY A 222 -10.33 -12.57 6.88
CA GLY A 222 -9.00 -12.99 6.46
C GLY A 222 -8.27 -13.80 7.51
N ALA A 223 -8.35 -13.41 8.80
CA ALA A 223 -7.80 -14.19 9.91
C ALA A 223 -8.42 -15.57 10.01
N VAL A 224 -9.74 -15.63 10.05
CA VAL A 224 -10.49 -16.90 10.17
C VAL A 224 -10.13 -17.86 9.03
N LEU A 225 -10.07 -17.36 7.80
CA LEU A 225 -9.71 -18.17 6.65
C LEU A 225 -8.22 -18.60 6.70
N TYR A 226 -7.32 -17.69 7.05
CA TYR A 226 -5.88 -18.00 7.12
C TYR A 226 -5.59 -19.08 8.14
N PHE A 227 -6.02 -18.88 9.38
CA PHE A 227 -5.78 -19.82 10.46
C PHE A 227 -6.63 -21.10 10.30
N GLY A 228 -7.91 -20.98 9.93
CA GLY A 228 -8.82 -22.11 9.75
C GLY A 228 -8.32 -23.08 8.68
N ILE A 229 -8.04 -22.59 7.49
CA ILE A 229 -7.53 -23.42 6.39
C ILE A 229 -6.14 -23.95 6.70
N GLY A 230 -5.26 -23.15 7.31
CA GLY A 230 -3.94 -23.60 7.71
C GLY A 230 -3.96 -24.71 8.74
N PHE A 231 -4.93 -24.74 9.67
CA PHE A 231 -5.13 -25.86 10.58
C PHE A 231 -5.65 -27.13 9.87
N ILE A 232 -6.56 -26.99 8.91
CA ILE A 232 -7.15 -28.11 8.17
C ILE A 232 -6.17 -28.72 7.18
N THR A 233 -5.42 -27.85 6.45
CA THR A 233 -4.53 -28.31 5.37
C THR A 233 -3.24 -28.93 5.91
N GLY A 234 -2.88 -28.62 7.15
CA GLY A 234 -1.76 -29.20 7.87
C GLY A 234 -0.39 -29.02 7.19
N ARG A 235 0.66 -29.58 7.80
CA ARG A 235 2.07 -29.47 7.37
C ARG A 235 2.43 -30.27 6.10
N LYS A 236 1.49 -30.73 5.31
CA LYS A 236 1.79 -31.51 4.10
C LYS A 236 2.38 -30.58 3.03
N GLY A 237 3.70 -30.57 2.89
CA GLY A 237 4.40 -29.92 1.79
C GLY A 237 5.27 -28.70 2.11
N LEU A 238 5.52 -28.40 3.38
CA LEU A 238 6.55 -27.40 3.75
C LEU A 238 7.92 -28.08 3.75
N ASP A 239 8.86 -27.51 3.00
CA ASP A 239 10.24 -27.94 2.97
C ASP A 239 10.87 -27.75 4.36
N PRO A 240 11.42 -28.80 5.00
CA PRO A 240 12.09 -28.69 6.30
C PRO A 240 13.18 -27.62 6.32
N ASP A 241 13.92 -27.47 5.24
CA ASP A 241 14.98 -26.48 5.07
C ASP A 241 14.49 -25.02 5.17
N ILE A 242 13.27 -24.74 4.72
CA ILE A 242 12.67 -23.41 4.82
C ILE A 242 12.24 -23.14 6.27
N LEU A 243 11.74 -24.15 6.97
CA LEU A 243 11.34 -24.01 8.37
C LEU A 243 12.54 -23.73 9.27
N ASP A 244 13.66 -24.39 9.06
CA ASP A 244 14.87 -24.19 9.88
C ASP A 244 15.59 -22.87 9.58
N LYS A 245 15.47 -22.34 8.36
CA LYS A 245 16.08 -21.06 7.97
C LYS A 245 15.24 -19.85 8.30
N CYS A 246 13.90 -19.97 8.38
CA CYS A 246 12.99 -18.85 8.59
C CYS A 246 12.45 -18.73 10.02
N PHE A 247 12.54 -19.78 10.82
CA PHE A 247 11.98 -19.88 12.17
C PHE A 247 12.94 -20.57 13.15
#